data_30a445df8dcf0b3bf3f2ce182afcb0f3
#
_entry.id   30a445df8dcf0b3bf3f2ce182afcb0f3
#
_cell.length_a   1.000
_cell.length_b   1.000
_cell.length_c   1.000
_cell.angle_alpha   90.00
_cell.angle_beta   90.00
_cell.angle_gamma   90.00
#
_symmetry.space_group_name_H-M   'P 1'
#
loop_
_entity.id
_entity.type
_entity.pdbx_description
1 polymer ?
#
loop_
_entity_poly.entity_id
_entity_poly.type
_entity_poly.pdbx_seq_one_letter_code
_entity_poly.pdbx_strand_id
1 'polypeptide(L)'
;LVPLLSRSFPSVEVKAQDRSLDSERDDFDFHLPMGSLYKHFIDEIMEKGKADFYLIPDPERVKFWKERLSSVGKGPYVGLCWKSSVKSAYRLQHYPPISDWSPVFKIPDITFINLQYTDYEEDIVTIQKEFGVTVHNFKDIDQYDDIDEVAALCSALDVVVSTKATPPMISAGVGTLTKIANWRQSNFNNILNNPQSKALRMIHRDTLEPWDKVFNLIA
;
A
#
# COMPACT_ATOMS: atom_id res chain seq x y z
N LEU A 1 -6.21 11.56 -5.58
CA LEU A 1 -5.13 11.03 -6.42
C LEU A 1 -4.53 12.10 -7.36
N VAL A 2 -5.34 13.02 -7.96
CA VAL A 2 -4.83 14.07 -8.88
C VAL A 2 -3.75 14.93 -8.21
N PRO A 3 -3.93 15.49 -6.98
CA PRO A 3 -2.89 16.32 -6.35
C PRO A 3 -1.56 15.56 -6.17
N LEU A 4 -1.62 14.31 -5.71
CA LEU A 4 -0.44 13.47 -5.53
C LEU A 4 0.32 13.25 -6.84
N LEU A 5 -0.38 12.88 -7.91
CA LEU A 5 0.25 12.61 -9.20
C LEU A 5 0.78 13.89 -9.86
N SER A 6 0.05 15.01 -9.80
CA SER A 6 0.51 16.29 -10.35
C SER A 6 1.79 16.78 -9.66
N ARG A 7 1.90 16.57 -8.35
CA ARG A 7 3.10 16.90 -7.58
C ARG A 7 4.26 15.96 -7.88
N SER A 8 3.96 14.67 -8.09
CA SER A 8 4.96 13.64 -8.37
C SER A 8 5.52 13.72 -9.80
N PHE A 9 4.71 14.16 -10.75
CA PHE A 9 5.03 14.20 -12.17
C PHE A 9 4.72 15.59 -12.77
N PRO A 10 5.48 16.64 -12.45
CA PRO A 10 5.14 18.02 -12.80
C PRO A 10 5.19 18.30 -14.32
N SER A 11 5.84 17.45 -15.10
CA SER A 11 5.87 17.53 -16.56
C SER A 11 4.67 16.85 -17.24
N VAL A 12 3.78 16.22 -16.46
CA VAL A 12 2.61 15.50 -16.96
C VAL A 12 1.35 16.22 -16.51
N GLU A 13 0.44 16.52 -17.44
CA GLU A 13 -0.87 17.02 -17.10
C GLU A 13 -1.73 15.89 -16.55
N VAL A 14 -2.11 15.98 -15.28
CA VAL A 14 -2.95 14.99 -14.59
C VAL A 14 -4.35 15.54 -14.40
N LYS A 15 -5.34 14.86 -14.96
CA LYS A 15 -6.76 15.22 -14.82
C LYS A 15 -7.57 14.05 -14.23
N ALA A 16 -8.62 14.38 -13.48
CA ALA A 16 -9.62 13.39 -13.12
C ALA A 16 -10.34 12.92 -14.38
N GLN A 17 -10.58 11.60 -14.45
CA GLN A 17 -11.35 11.06 -15.56
C GLN A 17 -12.82 11.51 -15.42
N ASP A 18 -13.31 12.28 -16.38
CA ASP A 18 -14.73 12.55 -16.52
C ASP A 18 -15.37 11.43 -17.34
N ARG A 19 -16.16 10.59 -16.67
CA ARG A 19 -16.85 9.46 -17.29
C ARG A 19 -18.07 9.88 -18.12
N SER A 20 -18.49 11.15 -18.03
CA SER A 20 -19.61 11.70 -18.80
C SER A 20 -19.17 12.21 -20.19
N LEU A 21 -17.87 12.41 -20.38
CA LEU A 21 -17.33 12.82 -21.68
C LEU A 21 -17.21 11.58 -22.58
N ASP A 22 -17.89 11.65 -23.73
CA ASP A 22 -17.74 10.68 -24.81
C ASP A 22 -16.28 10.59 -25.25
N SER A 23 -15.92 9.43 -25.77
CA SER A 23 -14.54 9.05 -26.12
C SER A 23 -13.93 9.83 -27.28
N GLU A 24 -14.66 10.74 -27.90
CA GLU A 24 -14.19 11.56 -29.03
C GLU A 24 -13.46 12.81 -28.51
N ARG A 25 -12.21 12.61 -28.10
CA ARG A 25 -11.30 13.71 -27.82
C ARG A 25 -10.32 13.83 -28.98
N ASP A 26 -10.06 15.06 -29.43
CA ASP A 26 -9.16 15.41 -30.51
C ASP A 26 -7.91 16.19 -30.06
N ASP A 27 -7.71 16.26 -28.73
CA ASP A 27 -6.64 17.02 -28.08
C ASP A 27 -5.36 16.17 -27.83
N PHE A 28 -5.24 15.01 -28.48
CA PHE A 28 -4.05 14.15 -28.38
C PHE A 28 -3.82 13.36 -29.69
N ASP A 29 -2.57 13.06 -30.00
CA ASP A 29 -2.18 12.27 -31.17
C ASP A 29 -2.27 10.76 -30.92
N PHE A 30 -2.05 10.32 -29.69
CA PHE A 30 -2.06 8.92 -29.29
C PHE A 30 -2.79 8.72 -27.98
N HIS A 31 -3.54 7.63 -27.88
CA HIS A 31 -4.21 7.19 -26.67
C HIS A 31 -3.83 5.76 -26.33
N LEU A 32 -3.35 5.55 -25.11
CA LEU A 32 -2.99 4.23 -24.59
C LEU A 32 -3.44 4.07 -23.14
N PRO A 33 -3.98 2.91 -22.73
CA PRO A 33 -4.10 2.58 -21.33
C PRO A 33 -2.74 2.62 -20.65
N MET A 34 -2.64 3.16 -19.44
CA MET A 34 -1.37 3.29 -18.71
C MET A 34 -0.64 1.94 -18.57
N GLY A 35 -1.36 0.83 -18.34
CA GLY A 35 -0.77 -0.50 -18.30
C GLY A 35 -0.12 -0.96 -19.62
N SER A 36 -0.55 -0.39 -20.76
CA SER A 36 0.02 -0.71 -22.07
C SER A 36 1.36 0.00 -22.33
N LEU A 37 1.67 1.07 -21.59
CA LEU A 37 2.96 1.77 -21.66
C LEU A 37 4.13 0.84 -21.34
N TYR A 38 3.95 -0.11 -20.45
CA TYR A 38 4.97 -1.11 -20.11
C TYR A 38 5.50 -1.85 -21.34
N LYS A 39 4.64 -2.16 -22.31
CA LYS A 39 5.02 -2.84 -23.55
C LYS A 39 5.99 -2.01 -24.40
N HIS A 40 5.87 -0.70 -24.32
CA HIS A 40 6.68 0.22 -25.15
C HIS A 40 7.98 0.65 -24.48
N PHE A 41 8.03 0.61 -23.14
CA PHE A 41 9.14 1.15 -22.35
C PHE A 41 9.81 0.10 -21.45
N ILE A 42 9.58 -1.21 -21.70
CA ILE A 42 10.10 -2.26 -20.83
C ILE A 42 11.63 -2.26 -20.73
N ASP A 43 12.31 -2.06 -21.83
CA ASP A 43 13.78 -2.08 -21.89
C ASP A 43 14.36 -0.92 -21.07
N GLU A 44 13.82 0.29 -21.24
CA GLU A 44 14.21 1.47 -20.46
C GLU A 44 13.92 1.30 -18.95
N ILE A 45 12.77 0.70 -18.61
CA ILE A 45 12.39 0.41 -17.23
C ILE A 45 13.39 -0.59 -16.61
N MET A 46 13.76 -1.62 -17.34
CA MET A 46 14.71 -2.63 -16.87
C MET A 46 16.12 -2.05 -16.71
N GLU A 47 16.54 -1.16 -17.60
CA GLU A 47 17.84 -0.47 -17.53
C GLU A 47 17.91 0.50 -16.35
N LYS A 48 16.88 1.33 -16.14
CA LYS A 48 16.82 2.29 -15.03
C LYS A 48 16.70 1.61 -13.66
N GLY A 49 16.12 0.41 -13.62
CA GLY A 49 15.95 -0.34 -12.38
C GLY A 49 14.91 0.30 -11.43
N LYS A 50 15.04 -0.05 -10.14
CA LYS A 50 14.08 0.35 -9.11
C LYS A 50 14.37 1.75 -8.57
N ALA A 51 13.34 2.57 -8.44
CA ALA A 51 13.41 3.87 -7.80
C ALA A 51 13.41 3.75 -6.25
N ASP A 52 14.01 4.72 -5.56
CA ASP A 52 13.87 4.83 -4.11
C ASP A 52 12.44 5.25 -3.74
N PHE A 53 11.90 6.22 -4.46
CA PHE A 53 10.50 6.63 -4.43
C PHE A 53 10.10 7.20 -5.79
N TYR A 54 8.80 7.28 -6.07
CA TYR A 54 8.24 7.89 -7.28
C TYR A 54 6.96 8.70 -7.01
N LEU A 55 6.46 8.67 -5.79
CA LEU A 55 5.36 9.53 -5.34
C LEU A 55 5.91 10.56 -4.35
N ILE A 56 5.49 11.82 -4.51
CA ILE A 56 5.87 12.94 -3.65
C ILE A 56 4.62 13.36 -2.85
N PRO A 57 4.53 12.98 -1.56
CA PRO A 57 3.42 13.38 -0.71
C PRO A 57 3.51 14.88 -0.38
N ASP A 58 2.42 15.47 0.11
CA ASP A 58 2.41 16.84 0.59
C ASP A 58 3.30 16.98 1.84
N PRO A 59 4.36 17.80 1.83
CA PRO A 59 5.31 17.88 2.93
C PRO A 59 4.70 18.46 4.22
N GLU A 60 3.71 19.36 4.12
CA GLU A 60 3.03 19.91 5.30
C GLU A 60 2.14 18.86 5.94
N ARG A 61 1.47 18.02 5.12
CA ARG A 61 0.68 16.89 5.62
C ARG A 61 1.57 15.81 6.23
N VAL A 62 2.74 15.53 5.65
CA VAL A 62 3.72 14.60 6.26
C VAL A 62 4.18 15.10 7.64
N LYS A 63 4.48 16.40 7.77
CA LYS A 63 4.83 17.00 9.05
C LYS A 63 3.70 16.87 10.07
N PHE A 64 2.47 17.19 9.67
CA PHE A 64 1.27 17.02 10.48
C PHE A 64 1.15 15.58 11.00
N TRP A 65 1.33 14.58 10.11
CA TRP A 65 1.23 13.18 10.51
C TRP A 65 2.34 12.75 11.46
N LYS A 66 3.57 13.20 11.28
CA LYS A 66 4.67 12.92 12.22
C LYS A 66 4.35 13.45 13.64
N GLU A 67 3.83 14.67 13.74
CA GLU A 67 3.41 15.25 15.01
C GLU A 67 2.24 14.47 15.62
N ARG A 68 1.24 14.13 14.81
CA ARG A 68 0.07 13.37 15.25
C ARG A 68 0.42 11.95 15.72
N LEU A 69 1.28 11.26 15.00
CA LEU A 69 1.75 9.92 15.39
C LEU A 69 2.49 9.97 16.73
N SER A 70 3.31 10.98 16.95
CA SER A 70 4.01 11.15 18.23
C SER A 70 3.08 11.35 19.44
N SER A 71 1.85 11.80 19.20
CA SER A 71 0.84 11.99 20.26
C SER A 71 0.11 10.70 20.66
N VAL A 72 0.13 9.66 19.81
CA VAL A 72 -0.56 8.39 20.10
C VAL A 72 0.36 7.27 20.59
N GLY A 73 1.67 7.43 20.42
CA GLY A 73 2.65 6.45 20.89
C GLY A 73 4.08 6.82 20.50
N LYS A 74 5.02 5.98 20.92
CA LYS A 74 6.40 6.07 20.45
C LYS A 74 6.59 5.18 19.24
N GLY A 75 7.44 5.62 18.29
CA GLY A 75 7.88 4.76 17.20
C GLY A 75 8.69 3.55 17.67
N PRO A 76 8.86 2.52 16.82
CA PRO A 76 8.52 2.57 15.40
C PRO A 76 7.00 2.51 15.14
N TYR A 77 6.57 3.24 14.11
CA TYR A 77 5.17 3.27 13.67
C TYR A 77 4.97 2.30 12.51
N VAL A 78 4.11 1.31 12.71
CA VAL A 78 3.85 0.26 11.71
C VAL A 78 2.42 0.36 11.20
N GLY A 79 2.28 0.68 9.91
CA GLY A 79 0.99 0.70 9.23
C GLY A 79 0.53 -0.71 8.86
N LEU A 80 -0.75 -1.00 9.06
CA LEU A 80 -1.35 -2.31 8.80
C LEU A 80 -2.50 -2.23 7.81
N CYS A 81 -2.46 -3.06 6.74
CA CYS A 81 -3.59 -3.25 5.83
C CYS A 81 -3.69 -4.73 5.46
N TRP A 82 -4.72 -5.43 5.93
CA TRP A 82 -4.83 -6.89 5.87
C TRP A 82 -5.78 -7.43 4.81
N LYS A 83 -6.60 -6.59 4.18
CA LYS A 83 -7.49 -6.99 3.10
C LYS A 83 -7.81 -5.83 2.14
N SER A 84 -8.26 -6.14 0.95
CA SER A 84 -8.79 -5.17 -0.02
C SER A 84 -10.32 -5.21 -0.01
N SER A 85 -10.98 -4.19 -0.56
CA SER A 85 -12.44 -4.13 -0.74
C SER A 85 -12.98 -5.22 -1.68
N VAL A 86 -12.12 -5.84 -2.50
CA VAL A 86 -12.55 -6.88 -3.45
C VAL A 86 -12.68 -8.23 -2.76
N LYS A 87 -13.91 -8.72 -2.64
CA LYS A 87 -14.28 -9.96 -1.92
C LYS A 87 -14.60 -11.15 -2.84
N SER A 88 -14.01 -11.25 -4.03
CA SER A 88 -14.19 -12.46 -4.86
C SER A 88 -13.55 -13.68 -4.19
N ALA A 89 -14.09 -14.89 -4.43
CA ALA A 89 -13.55 -16.14 -3.88
C ALA A 89 -12.05 -16.32 -4.18
N TYR A 90 -11.62 -15.88 -5.36
CA TYR A 90 -10.21 -15.84 -5.73
C TYR A 90 -9.40 -14.89 -4.86
N ARG A 91 -9.91 -13.68 -4.57
CA ARG A 91 -9.21 -12.69 -3.76
C ARG A 91 -9.13 -13.07 -2.28
N LEU A 92 -10.14 -13.74 -1.74
CA LEU A 92 -10.16 -14.17 -0.34
C LEU A 92 -8.99 -15.10 0.02
N GLN A 93 -8.47 -15.86 -0.95
CA GLN A 93 -7.29 -16.72 -0.75
C GLN A 93 -6.00 -15.91 -0.50
N HIS A 94 -5.99 -14.62 -0.85
CA HIS A 94 -4.85 -13.72 -0.67
C HIS A 94 -4.87 -12.99 0.67
N TYR A 95 -5.94 -13.15 1.46
CA TYR A 95 -6.07 -12.45 2.75
C TYR A 95 -5.89 -13.45 3.89
N PRO A 96 -4.74 -13.39 4.58
CA PRO A 96 -4.50 -14.22 5.75
C PRO A 96 -5.52 -13.88 6.85
N PRO A 97 -6.02 -14.88 7.59
CA PRO A 97 -6.76 -14.61 8.82
C PRO A 97 -5.96 -13.74 9.79
N ILE A 98 -6.62 -12.92 10.59
CA ILE A 98 -5.96 -12.06 11.59
C ILE A 98 -5.11 -12.85 12.56
N SER A 99 -5.53 -14.09 12.91
CA SER A 99 -4.76 -15.00 13.77
C SER A 99 -3.33 -15.26 13.25
N ASP A 100 -3.16 -15.31 11.93
CA ASP A 100 -1.86 -15.63 11.32
C ASP A 100 -0.88 -14.43 11.37
N TRP A 101 -1.38 -13.22 11.68
CA TRP A 101 -0.57 -12.01 11.91
C TRP A 101 0.11 -12.00 13.29
N SER A 102 -0.14 -13.01 14.12
CA SER A 102 0.44 -13.14 15.46
C SER A 102 1.94 -12.84 15.56
N PRO A 103 2.82 -13.26 14.63
CA PRO A 103 4.24 -12.92 14.71
C PRO A 103 4.50 -11.41 14.67
N VAL A 104 3.74 -10.65 13.86
CA VAL A 104 3.85 -9.19 13.77
C VAL A 104 3.32 -8.53 15.04
N PHE A 105 2.18 -8.98 15.56
CA PHE A 105 1.59 -8.41 16.78
C PHE A 105 2.40 -8.68 18.04
N LYS A 106 3.27 -9.68 18.03
CA LYS A 106 4.15 -10.01 19.17
C LYS A 106 5.46 -9.23 19.23
N ILE A 107 5.76 -8.41 18.21
CA ILE A 107 6.94 -7.55 18.24
C ILE A 107 6.72 -6.48 19.32
N PRO A 108 7.61 -6.37 20.31
CA PRO A 108 7.45 -5.41 21.39
C PRO A 108 7.70 -3.97 20.92
N ASP A 109 7.19 -3.02 21.67
CA ASP A 109 7.47 -1.59 21.53
C ASP A 109 7.10 -1.00 20.15
N ILE A 110 6.04 -1.53 19.53
CA ILE A 110 5.50 -1.06 18.25
C ILE A 110 4.20 -0.28 18.48
N THR A 111 4.07 0.85 17.81
CA THR A 111 2.80 1.58 17.68
C THR A 111 2.17 1.23 16.32
N PHE A 112 1.05 0.47 16.36
CA PHE A 112 0.35 0.03 15.16
C PHE A 112 -0.69 1.05 14.69
N ILE A 113 -0.69 1.33 13.39
CA ILE A 113 -1.56 2.31 12.73
C ILE A 113 -2.43 1.63 11.69
N ASN A 114 -3.74 1.88 11.75
CA ASN A 114 -4.67 1.35 10.78
C ASN A 114 -4.54 2.04 9.42
N LEU A 115 -4.26 1.26 8.38
CA LEU A 115 -4.36 1.63 6.97
C LEU A 115 -5.44 0.82 6.24
N GLN A 116 -6.24 0.04 7.00
CA GLN A 116 -7.36 -0.70 6.43
C GLN A 116 -8.53 0.26 6.23
N TYR A 117 -8.92 0.46 4.99
CA TYR A 117 -9.89 1.47 4.56
C TYR A 117 -11.35 0.98 4.50
N THR A 118 -11.59 -0.33 4.69
CA THR A 118 -12.93 -0.93 4.70
C THR A 118 -13.02 -2.06 5.72
N ASP A 119 -14.19 -2.21 6.36
CA ASP A 119 -14.56 -3.36 7.22
C ASP A 119 -13.49 -3.71 8.27
N TYR A 120 -12.95 -2.72 8.98
CA TYR A 120 -11.84 -2.90 9.92
C TYR A 120 -12.25 -3.00 11.39
N GLU A 121 -13.46 -2.59 11.74
CA GLU A 121 -13.88 -2.42 13.15
C GLU A 121 -13.82 -3.71 13.92
N GLU A 122 -14.43 -4.79 13.39
CA GLU A 122 -14.44 -6.11 14.03
C GLU A 122 -13.04 -6.71 14.12
N ASP A 123 -12.22 -6.51 13.09
CA ASP A 123 -10.84 -7.00 13.06
C ASP A 123 -9.98 -6.29 14.12
N ILE A 124 -10.12 -4.97 14.30
CA ILE A 124 -9.40 -4.22 15.33
C ILE A 124 -9.80 -4.69 16.74
N VAL A 125 -11.10 -4.94 16.98
CA VAL A 125 -11.58 -5.50 18.24
C VAL A 125 -10.99 -6.90 18.48
N THR A 126 -10.92 -7.72 17.44
CA THR A 126 -10.31 -9.06 17.51
C THR A 126 -8.82 -8.98 17.82
N ILE A 127 -8.07 -8.10 17.16
CA ILE A 127 -6.64 -7.87 17.43
C ILE A 127 -6.42 -7.47 18.89
N GLN A 128 -7.19 -6.53 19.38
CA GLN A 128 -7.09 -6.10 20.80
C GLN A 128 -7.40 -7.24 21.77
N LYS A 129 -8.44 -8.02 21.49
CA LYS A 129 -8.90 -9.12 22.36
C LYS A 129 -7.91 -10.30 22.37
N GLU A 130 -7.42 -10.70 21.22
CA GLU A 130 -6.59 -11.91 21.07
C GLU A 130 -5.11 -11.67 21.36
N PHE A 131 -4.60 -10.48 21.00
CA PHE A 131 -3.17 -10.17 21.09
C PHE A 131 -2.83 -9.09 22.12
N GLY A 132 -3.84 -8.40 22.69
CA GLY A 132 -3.61 -7.28 23.62
C GLY A 132 -3.03 -6.03 22.96
N VAL A 133 -3.08 -5.95 21.64
CA VAL A 133 -2.46 -4.90 20.84
C VAL A 133 -3.47 -3.83 20.47
N THR A 134 -3.12 -2.57 20.66
CA THR A 134 -3.91 -1.43 20.19
C THR A 134 -3.49 -1.06 18.77
N VAL A 135 -4.46 -1.07 17.85
CA VAL A 135 -4.30 -0.52 16.50
C VAL A 135 -4.98 0.85 16.46
N HIS A 136 -4.18 1.91 16.35
CA HIS A 136 -4.69 3.29 16.30
C HIS A 136 -5.37 3.56 14.95
N ASN A 137 -6.62 4.02 15.00
CA ASN A 137 -7.41 4.33 13.83
C ASN A 137 -7.82 5.82 13.82
N PHE A 138 -7.50 6.51 12.74
CA PHE A 138 -7.84 7.91 12.55
C PHE A 138 -9.12 8.02 11.72
N LYS A 139 -10.26 8.22 12.39
CA LYS A 139 -11.59 8.26 11.77
C LYS A 139 -11.90 9.54 11.00
N ASP A 140 -11.07 10.54 11.13
CA ASP A 140 -11.22 11.87 10.52
C ASP A 140 -10.56 12.00 9.15
N ILE A 141 -10.00 10.90 8.63
CA ILE A 141 -9.50 10.82 7.25
C ILE A 141 -10.30 9.82 6.43
N ASP A 142 -10.51 10.15 5.18
CA ASP A 142 -11.06 9.21 4.19
C ASP A 142 -9.93 8.43 3.54
N GLN A 143 -9.62 7.25 4.11
CA GLN A 143 -8.56 6.37 3.57
C GLN A 143 -8.95 5.72 2.22
N TYR A 144 -10.21 5.82 1.81
CA TYR A 144 -10.70 5.25 0.56
C TYR A 144 -10.51 6.20 -0.63
N ASP A 145 -10.91 7.45 -0.48
CA ASP A 145 -10.94 8.44 -1.57
C ASP A 145 -9.83 9.48 -1.47
N ASP A 146 -9.37 9.85 -0.26
CA ASP A 146 -8.28 10.79 -0.09
C ASP A 146 -6.89 10.13 -0.12
N ILE A 147 -6.49 9.70 -1.31
CA ILE A 147 -5.20 9.02 -1.55
C ILE A 147 -4.01 9.95 -1.29
N ASP A 148 -4.16 11.26 -1.41
CA ASP A 148 -3.09 12.21 -1.11
C ASP A 148 -2.79 12.24 0.39
N GLU A 149 -3.83 12.23 1.22
CA GLU A 149 -3.71 12.13 2.67
C GLU A 149 -3.12 10.78 3.11
N VAL A 150 -3.55 9.68 2.47
CA VAL A 150 -2.97 8.34 2.70
C VAL A 150 -1.49 8.31 2.36
N ALA A 151 -1.07 8.98 1.28
CA ALA A 151 0.34 9.07 0.90
C ALA A 151 1.17 9.82 1.96
N ALA A 152 0.63 10.91 2.50
CA ALA A 152 1.28 11.68 3.56
C ALA A 152 1.40 10.86 4.86
N LEU A 153 0.33 10.16 5.27
CA LEU A 153 0.35 9.26 6.42
C LEU A 153 1.38 8.14 6.20
N CYS A 154 1.37 7.46 5.06
CA CYS A 154 2.35 6.41 4.75
C CYS A 154 3.79 6.91 4.81
N SER A 155 4.05 8.14 4.35
CA SER A 155 5.40 8.75 4.41
C SER A 155 5.86 9.09 5.83
N ALA A 156 4.93 9.18 6.78
CA ALA A 156 5.23 9.42 8.19
C ALA A 156 5.46 8.13 8.99
N LEU A 157 5.20 6.95 8.42
CA LEU A 157 5.40 5.66 9.04
C LEU A 157 6.83 5.12 8.81
N ASP A 158 7.30 4.26 9.71
CA ASP A 158 8.59 3.57 9.57
C ASP A 158 8.49 2.34 8.65
N VAL A 159 7.40 1.59 8.78
CA VAL A 159 7.16 0.36 8.02
C VAL A 159 5.66 0.21 7.73
N VAL A 160 5.32 -0.37 6.59
CA VAL A 160 3.97 -0.87 6.31
C VAL A 160 4.01 -2.37 6.11
N VAL A 161 3.18 -3.09 6.85
CA VAL A 161 2.95 -4.53 6.69
C VAL A 161 1.55 -4.74 6.13
N SER A 162 1.45 -5.45 5.03
CA SER A 162 0.17 -5.55 4.32
C SER A 162 0.02 -6.85 3.53
N THR A 163 -1.20 -7.10 3.09
CA THR A 163 -1.51 -7.92 1.93
C THR A 163 -1.51 -7.06 0.66
N LYS A 164 -1.78 -7.66 -0.50
CA LYS A 164 -1.81 -6.91 -1.78
C LYS A 164 -3.07 -6.05 -1.88
N ALA A 165 -2.91 -4.76 -1.61
CA ALA A 165 -3.95 -3.73 -1.64
C ALA A 165 -3.38 -2.40 -2.17
N THR A 166 -4.17 -1.32 -2.19
CA THR A 166 -3.71 0.01 -2.64
C THR A 166 -2.77 0.70 -1.64
N PRO A 167 -3.05 0.76 -0.32
CA PRO A 167 -2.18 1.47 0.63
C PRO A 167 -0.71 1.03 0.60
N PRO A 168 -0.35 -0.27 0.54
CA PRO A 168 1.05 -0.67 0.46
C PRO A 168 1.74 -0.24 -0.85
N MET A 169 1.00 -0.11 -1.95
CA MET A 169 1.58 0.40 -3.20
C MET A 169 1.88 1.89 -3.10
N ILE A 170 1.00 2.66 -2.45
CA ILE A 170 1.24 4.08 -2.14
C ILE A 170 2.43 4.22 -1.19
N SER A 171 2.47 3.42 -0.12
CA SER A 171 3.56 3.40 0.86
C SER A 171 4.92 3.16 0.21
N ALA A 172 5.04 2.12 -0.61
CA ALA A 172 6.27 1.85 -1.36
C ALA A 172 6.59 2.96 -2.38
N GLY A 173 5.56 3.59 -2.96
CA GLY A 173 5.70 4.71 -3.89
C GLY A 173 6.31 5.95 -3.25
N VAL A 174 5.97 6.25 -2.00
CA VAL A 174 6.55 7.38 -1.24
C VAL A 174 7.89 7.02 -0.56
N GLY A 175 8.37 5.78 -0.72
CA GLY A 175 9.68 5.33 -0.21
C GLY A 175 9.65 4.70 1.19
N THR A 176 8.49 4.52 1.80
CA THR A 176 8.35 3.85 3.09
C THR A 176 8.53 2.34 2.94
N LEU A 177 9.38 1.73 3.79
CA LEU A 177 9.59 0.28 3.78
C LEU A 177 8.26 -0.47 3.88
N THR A 178 7.96 -1.26 2.87
CA THR A 178 6.69 -1.96 2.73
C THR A 178 6.92 -3.44 2.55
N LYS A 179 6.39 -4.24 3.47
CA LYS A 179 6.45 -5.71 3.45
C LYS A 179 5.06 -6.26 3.11
N ILE A 180 4.94 -6.99 2.03
CA ILE A 180 3.67 -7.57 1.57
C ILE A 180 3.70 -9.08 1.73
N ALA A 181 2.76 -9.61 2.53
CA ALA A 181 2.40 -11.01 2.53
C ALA A 181 1.66 -11.33 1.23
N ASN A 182 2.27 -12.11 0.35
CA ASN A 182 1.75 -12.39 -0.98
C ASN A 182 1.60 -13.89 -1.23
N TRP A 183 0.48 -14.29 -1.80
CA TRP A 183 0.30 -15.65 -2.30
C TRP A 183 1.02 -15.80 -3.65
N ARG A 184 1.93 -16.76 -3.74
CA ARG A 184 2.65 -17.04 -4.98
C ARG A 184 1.70 -17.66 -6.00
N GLN A 185 1.29 -16.86 -6.95
CA GLN A 185 0.67 -17.36 -8.16
C GLN A 185 1.71 -17.45 -9.27
N SER A 186 1.70 -18.59 -9.98
CA SER A 186 2.45 -18.97 -11.18
C SER A 186 3.31 -17.90 -11.88
N ASN A 187 4.32 -18.33 -12.60
CA ASN A 187 5.37 -17.62 -13.34
C ASN A 187 4.93 -16.38 -14.16
N PHE A 188 3.63 -16.19 -14.42
CA PHE A 188 3.10 -15.03 -15.14
C PHE A 188 3.18 -13.71 -14.35
N ASN A 189 3.31 -13.80 -13.04
CA ASN A 189 3.37 -12.61 -12.16
C ASN A 189 4.77 -12.03 -11.96
N ASN A 190 5.82 -12.66 -12.48
CA ASN A 190 7.20 -12.21 -12.20
C ASN A 190 7.53 -10.84 -12.83
N ILE A 191 6.95 -10.51 -13.98
CA ILE A 191 7.17 -9.20 -14.64
C ILE A 191 6.35 -8.11 -13.94
N LEU A 192 5.08 -8.40 -13.58
CA LEU A 192 4.21 -7.48 -12.87
C LEU A 192 4.51 -7.38 -11.35
N ASN A 193 5.26 -8.35 -10.82
CA ASN A 193 5.70 -8.38 -9.42
C ASN A 193 7.13 -7.83 -9.22
N ASN A 194 7.78 -7.34 -10.26
CA ASN A 194 9.02 -6.63 -10.08
C ASN A 194 8.69 -5.24 -9.51
N PRO A 195 8.88 -5.03 -8.19
CA PRO A 195 8.49 -3.77 -7.59
C PRO A 195 9.35 -2.66 -8.18
N GLN A 196 8.69 -1.60 -8.66
CA GLN A 196 9.36 -0.41 -9.18
C GLN A 196 10.08 0.38 -8.07
N SER A 197 9.78 0.07 -6.80
CA SER A 197 10.37 0.71 -5.63
C SER A 197 11.33 -0.21 -4.89
N LYS A 198 12.48 0.34 -4.46
CA LYS A 198 13.42 -0.33 -3.56
C LYS A 198 12.83 -0.53 -2.16
N ALA A 199 11.82 0.22 -1.79
CA ALA A 199 11.15 0.12 -0.51
C ALA A 199 10.20 -1.09 -0.40
N LEU A 200 9.81 -1.71 -1.53
CA LEU A 200 8.87 -2.82 -1.54
C LEU A 200 9.58 -4.18 -1.36
N ARG A 201 9.07 -4.99 -0.42
CA ARG A 201 9.46 -6.37 -0.17
C ARG A 201 8.25 -7.27 -0.25
N MET A 202 8.20 -8.17 -1.22
CA MET A 202 7.15 -9.19 -1.31
C MET A 202 7.66 -10.48 -0.70
N ILE A 203 6.99 -10.96 0.33
CA ILE A 203 7.26 -12.25 0.98
C ILE A 203 6.20 -13.23 0.48
N HIS A 204 6.64 -14.24 -0.26
CA HIS A 204 5.75 -15.16 -0.93
C HIS A 204 5.45 -16.37 -0.05
N ARG A 205 4.16 -16.71 0.03
CA ARG A 205 3.68 -17.98 0.56
C ARG A 205 3.81 -19.05 -0.51
N ASP A 206 4.38 -20.18 -0.21
CA ASP A 206 4.24 -21.38 -1.05
C ASP A 206 2.82 -21.95 -0.90
N THR A 207 2.29 -22.54 -1.99
CA THR A 207 0.85 -22.84 -2.15
C THR A 207 0.25 -23.70 -1.02
N LEU A 208 1.05 -24.55 -0.40
CA LEU A 208 0.63 -25.46 0.68
C LEU A 208 1.10 -25.03 2.08
N GLU A 209 1.82 -23.93 2.20
CA GLU A 209 2.32 -23.47 3.49
C GLU A 209 1.29 -22.60 4.23
N PRO A 210 1.25 -22.68 5.57
CA PRO A 210 0.46 -21.75 6.36
C PRO A 210 1.03 -20.32 6.30
N TRP A 211 0.19 -19.32 6.50
CA TRP A 211 0.56 -17.92 6.43
C TRP A 211 1.49 -17.47 7.57
N ASP A 212 1.46 -18.13 8.71
CA ASP A 212 2.32 -17.81 9.86
C ASP A 212 3.81 -17.84 9.50
N LYS A 213 4.24 -18.73 8.59
CA LYS A 213 5.61 -18.74 8.07
C LYS A 213 5.97 -17.44 7.37
N VAL A 214 5.05 -16.89 6.56
CA VAL A 214 5.25 -15.62 5.88
C VAL A 214 5.38 -14.49 6.90
N PHE A 215 4.53 -14.47 7.92
CA PHE A 215 4.57 -13.43 8.94
C PHE A 215 5.76 -13.54 9.89
N ASN A 216 6.31 -14.73 10.11
CA ASN A 216 7.59 -14.91 10.79
C ASN A 216 8.78 -14.34 10.00
N LEU A 217 8.70 -14.30 8.67
CA LEU A 217 9.71 -13.65 7.82
C LEU A 217 9.50 -12.12 7.72
N ILE A 218 8.29 -11.66 7.96
CA ILE A 218 7.92 -10.24 7.97
C ILE A 218 8.34 -9.59 9.29
N ALA A 219 8.09 -10.26 10.40
CA ALA A 219 8.47 -9.81 11.73
C ALA A 219 9.99 -9.74 11.90
#